data_c74ecbfac664d6b6bd9649d921166a72
#
_entry.id   c74ecbfac664d6b6bd9649d921166a72
#
_cell.length_a   1.000
_cell.length_b   1.000
_cell.length_c   1.000
_cell.angle_alpha   90.00
_cell.angle_beta   90.00
_cell.angle_gamma   90.00
#
_symmetry.space_group_name_H-M   'P 1'
#
loop_
_entity.id
_entity.type
_entity.pdbx_description
1 polymer ?
#
loop_
_entity_poly.entity_id
_entity_poly.type
_entity_poly.pdbx_seq_one_letter_code
_entity_poly.pdbx_strand_id
1 'polypeptide(L)'
;YVINGEKVVVANGANADHVIVSARTSGEQSDEAGISLFLVPADAAGVEAIDYRLMDGQRVANLVFKDVAVSADQRVGELGAGFGLIESVVQQANLALAAEGLGIMQQLNAKTVEYTRTREQFGVAIGSFQALQHRMVETFMAYEQTKSLLYRAVCALTDEQEDAATAVHALKVMLDRAGRQIYSEAIQLHGGMGITDELDIGHYAKRLMMINTTFGNGDYHQAQFNALRYN
;
A
#
# COMPACT_ATOMS: atom_id res chain seq x y z
N TYR A 1 -5.41 30.86 8.67
CA TYR A 1 -4.13 30.13 8.82
C TYR A 1 -3.26 30.37 7.60
N VAL A 2 -1.96 30.07 7.74
CA VAL A 2 -0.99 30.12 6.65
C VAL A 2 -0.23 28.81 6.66
N ILE A 3 -0.25 28.08 5.53
CA ILE A 3 0.43 26.79 5.38
C ILE A 3 1.76 27.01 4.68
N ASN A 4 2.83 26.50 5.30
CA ASN A 4 4.17 26.44 4.74
C ASN A 4 4.73 25.03 4.92
N GLY A 5 5.37 24.47 3.89
CA GLY A 5 5.98 23.15 3.95
C GLY A 5 5.82 22.38 2.65
N GLU A 6 5.99 21.06 2.77
CA GLU A 6 5.99 20.18 1.59
C GLU A 6 5.32 18.84 1.94
N LYS A 7 4.68 18.23 0.96
CA LYS A 7 4.18 16.86 0.98
C LYS A 7 4.78 16.11 -0.19
N VAL A 8 5.35 14.95 0.06
CA VAL A 8 6.00 14.13 -0.97
C VAL A 8 5.16 12.89 -1.29
N VAL A 9 5.30 12.41 -2.53
CA VAL A 9 4.65 11.18 -3.00
C VAL A 9 3.11 11.22 -2.81
N VAL A 10 2.50 12.38 -3.08
CA VAL A 10 1.05 12.52 -2.98
C VAL A 10 0.39 11.81 -4.16
N ALA A 11 -0.32 10.73 -3.86
CA ALA A 11 -1.03 9.94 -4.88
C ALA A 11 -2.04 10.82 -5.63
N ASN A 12 -1.95 10.81 -6.97
CA ASN A 12 -2.79 11.61 -7.86
C ASN A 12 -2.74 13.14 -7.60
N GLY A 13 -1.74 13.63 -6.86
CA GLY A 13 -1.66 15.02 -6.39
C GLY A 13 -1.67 16.07 -7.51
N ALA A 14 -1.11 15.76 -8.68
CA ALA A 14 -1.09 16.68 -9.82
C ALA A 14 -2.45 16.81 -10.55
N ASN A 15 -3.37 15.86 -10.34
CA ASN A 15 -4.68 15.84 -11.01
C ASN A 15 -5.84 16.13 -10.04
N ALA A 16 -5.55 16.37 -8.77
CA ALA A 16 -6.55 16.68 -7.77
C ALA A 16 -7.01 18.14 -7.89
N ASP A 17 -8.31 18.41 -7.80
CA ASP A 17 -8.85 19.77 -7.69
C ASP A 17 -8.65 20.35 -6.28
N HIS A 18 -8.65 19.45 -5.28
CA HIS A 18 -8.45 19.81 -3.87
C HIS A 18 -7.57 18.76 -3.20
N VAL A 19 -6.78 19.19 -2.23
CA VAL A 19 -5.96 18.32 -1.38
C VAL A 19 -6.29 18.53 0.10
N ILE A 20 -6.40 17.44 0.85
CA ILE A 20 -6.47 17.51 2.31
C ILE A 20 -5.04 17.54 2.83
N VAL A 21 -4.67 18.64 3.44
CA VAL A 21 -3.30 18.89 3.95
C VAL A 21 -3.29 18.77 5.47
N SER A 22 -2.49 17.84 5.99
CA SER A 22 -2.18 17.81 7.42
C SER A 22 -1.12 18.86 7.74
N ALA A 23 -1.38 19.69 8.74
CA ALA A 23 -0.43 20.70 9.19
C ALA A 23 -0.38 20.74 10.73
N ARG A 24 0.80 20.99 11.28
CA ARG A 24 0.96 21.17 12.71
C ARG A 24 0.51 22.57 13.11
N THR A 25 -0.43 22.66 14.02
CA THR A 25 -0.97 23.93 14.56
C THR A 25 -0.53 24.19 16.01
N SER A 26 -0.03 23.15 16.72
CA SER A 26 0.52 23.26 18.07
C SER A 26 1.36 22.01 18.41
N GLY A 27 2.06 22.06 19.55
CA GLY A 27 2.89 20.95 20.05
C GLY A 27 4.23 20.79 19.32
N GLU A 28 4.97 19.75 19.71
CA GLU A 28 6.28 19.42 19.16
C GLU A 28 6.17 18.57 17.89
N GLN A 29 7.28 18.42 17.17
CA GLN A 29 7.30 17.75 15.84
C GLN A 29 6.77 16.31 15.87
N SER A 30 7.01 15.58 16.94
CA SER A 30 6.64 14.15 17.09
C SER A 30 5.29 13.93 17.80
N ASP A 31 4.64 15.00 18.28
CA ASP A 31 3.39 14.88 19.01
C ASP A 31 2.25 14.46 18.04
N GLU A 32 1.40 13.56 18.48
CA GLU A 32 0.18 13.18 17.77
C GLU A 32 -0.89 14.28 17.88
N ALA A 33 -1.00 14.90 19.05
CA ALA A 33 -1.87 16.06 19.26
C ALA A 33 -1.30 17.30 18.55
N GLY A 34 -2.19 18.19 18.12
CA GLY A 34 -1.81 19.45 17.49
C GLY A 34 -1.66 19.38 15.97
N ILE A 35 -2.05 18.27 15.34
CA ILE A 35 -2.18 18.15 13.88
C ILE A 35 -3.60 18.52 13.49
N SER A 36 -3.73 19.43 12.52
CA SER A 36 -5.01 19.85 11.93
C SER A 36 -5.05 19.52 10.45
N LEU A 37 -6.26 19.35 9.91
CA LEU A 37 -6.48 19.06 8.50
C LEU A 37 -7.15 20.25 7.82
N PHE A 38 -6.70 20.57 6.61
CA PHE A 38 -7.25 21.66 5.79
C PHE A 38 -7.53 21.19 4.38
N LEU A 39 -8.70 21.54 3.85
CA LEU A 39 -9.05 21.34 2.44
C LEU A 39 -8.52 22.54 1.64
N VAL A 40 -7.52 22.29 0.81
CA VAL A 40 -6.81 23.31 0.04
C VAL A 40 -7.08 23.11 -1.45
N PRO A 41 -7.58 24.13 -2.18
CA PRO A 41 -7.64 24.04 -3.64
C PRO A 41 -6.25 23.85 -4.23
N ALA A 42 -6.11 22.96 -5.22
CA ALA A 42 -4.82 22.66 -5.79
C ALA A 42 -4.23 23.83 -6.60
N ASP A 43 -5.09 24.75 -7.06
CA ASP A 43 -4.74 25.99 -7.77
C ASP A 43 -4.58 27.21 -6.84
N ALA A 44 -4.63 27.03 -5.52
CA ALA A 44 -4.46 28.13 -4.57
C ALA A 44 -3.09 28.81 -4.73
N ALA A 45 -3.07 30.13 -4.57
CA ALA A 45 -1.81 30.87 -4.62
C ALA A 45 -0.81 30.34 -3.61
N GLY A 46 0.41 30.03 -4.05
CA GLY A 46 1.48 29.45 -3.23
C GLY A 46 1.53 27.91 -3.24
N VAL A 47 0.62 27.23 -3.92
CA VAL A 47 0.70 25.77 -4.14
C VAL A 47 1.43 25.48 -5.43
N GLU A 48 2.45 24.63 -5.37
CA GLU A 48 3.21 24.14 -6.53
C GLU A 48 3.22 22.61 -6.52
N ALA A 49 2.89 21.99 -7.67
CA ALA A 49 2.88 20.53 -7.82
C ALA A 49 4.00 20.11 -8.79
N ILE A 50 4.87 19.21 -8.35
CA ILE A 50 5.92 18.58 -9.15
C ILE A 50 5.50 17.13 -9.42
N ASP A 51 5.01 16.88 -10.64
CA ASP A 51 4.44 15.59 -11.06
C ASP A 51 5.52 14.63 -11.56
N TYR A 52 5.39 13.34 -11.20
CA TYR A 52 6.26 12.27 -11.69
C TYR A 52 5.56 10.89 -11.61
N ARG A 53 6.20 9.87 -12.19
CA ARG A 53 5.69 8.49 -12.17
C ARG A 53 6.50 7.61 -11.23
N LEU A 54 5.79 6.75 -10.51
CA LEU A 54 6.39 5.67 -9.72
C LEU A 54 6.73 4.46 -10.62
N MET A 55 7.45 3.49 -10.05
CA MET A 55 7.90 2.29 -10.78
C MET A 55 6.74 1.41 -11.29
N ASP A 56 5.56 1.49 -10.65
CA ASP A 56 4.33 0.80 -11.09
C ASP A 56 3.51 1.59 -12.12
N GLY A 57 4.03 2.75 -12.56
CA GLY A 57 3.40 3.63 -13.54
C GLY A 57 2.37 4.61 -12.97
N GLN A 58 2.05 4.53 -11.68
CA GLN A 58 1.14 5.49 -11.05
C GLN A 58 1.73 6.90 -11.02
N ARG A 59 0.88 7.91 -11.20
CA ARG A 59 1.28 9.32 -11.10
C ARG A 59 1.15 9.79 -9.66
N VAL A 60 2.17 10.49 -9.21
CA VAL A 60 2.22 11.15 -7.91
C VAL A 60 2.82 12.55 -8.07
N ALA A 61 2.64 13.40 -7.07
CA ALA A 61 3.28 14.71 -7.05
C ALA A 61 3.94 14.98 -5.69
N ASN A 62 4.99 15.79 -5.72
CA ASN A 62 5.40 16.54 -4.54
C ASN A 62 4.66 17.89 -4.57
N LEU A 63 4.03 18.23 -3.45
CA LEU A 63 3.30 19.47 -3.27
C LEU A 63 4.08 20.39 -2.34
N VAL A 64 4.40 21.57 -2.83
CA VAL A 64 5.09 22.63 -2.05
C VAL A 64 4.08 23.74 -1.73
N PHE A 65 4.03 24.15 -0.48
CA PHE A 65 3.15 25.19 0.03
C PHE A 65 4.01 26.37 0.51
N LYS A 66 3.81 27.55 -0.10
CA LYS A 66 4.51 28.80 0.22
C LYS A 66 3.49 29.86 0.57
N ASP A 67 3.36 30.18 1.86
CA ASP A 67 2.43 31.18 2.38
C ASP A 67 0.98 30.99 1.91
N VAL A 68 0.54 29.73 1.83
CA VAL A 68 -0.82 29.39 1.38
C VAL A 68 -1.83 29.79 2.44
N ALA A 69 -2.64 30.79 2.15
CA ALA A 69 -3.70 31.26 3.05
C ALA A 69 -4.88 30.29 3.03
N VAL A 70 -5.32 29.85 4.22
CA VAL A 70 -6.52 29.01 4.41
C VAL A 70 -7.40 29.61 5.51
N SER A 71 -8.70 29.61 5.27
CA SER A 71 -9.69 30.12 6.21
C SER A 71 -10.10 29.05 7.25
N ALA A 72 -10.82 29.46 8.28
CA ALA A 72 -11.25 28.51 9.32
C ALA A 72 -12.31 27.50 8.82
N ASP A 73 -13.10 27.88 7.83
CA ASP A 73 -14.13 27.04 7.19
C ASP A 73 -13.54 25.96 6.24
N GLN A 74 -12.27 26.11 5.83
CA GLN A 74 -11.52 25.08 5.09
C GLN A 74 -10.92 24.00 6.01
N ARG A 75 -11.04 24.14 7.34
CA ARG A 75 -10.59 23.15 8.28
C ARG A 75 -11.51 21.92 8.29
N VAL A 76 -10.93 20.74 8.24
CA VAL A 76 -11.64 19.45 8.34
C VAL A 76 -11.49 18.92 9.77
N GLY A 77 -12.61 18.81 10.49
CA GLY A 77 -12.63 18.37 11.88
C GLY A 77 -12.22 19.47 12.89
N GLU A 78 -11.85 19.06 14.10
CA GLU A 78 -11.46 19.97 15.17
C GLU A 78 -9.98 20.37 15.08
N LEU A 79 -9.67 21.57 15.56
CA LEU A 79 -8.29 22.07 15.58
C LEU A 79 -7.43 21.19 16.49
N GLY A 80 -6.29 20.73 15.96
CA GLY A 80 -5.34 19.90 16.69
C GLY A 80 -5.72 18.43 16.84
N ALA A 81 -6.90 18.00 16.35
CA ALA A 81 -7.41 16.63 16.49
C ALA A 81 -7.35 15.80 15.19
N GLY A 82 -6.59 16.24 14.18
CA GLY A 82 -6.53 15.60 12.87
C GLY A 82 -5.84 14.24 12.85
N PHE A 83 -4.98 13.91 13.83
CA PHE A 83 -4.21 12.66 13.84
C PHE A 83 -5.14 11.43 13.87
N GLY A 84 -6.12 11.37 14.76
CA GLY A 84 -7.04 10.24 14.85
C GLY A 84 -7.89 10.03 13.57
N LEU A 85 -8.23 11.13 12.85
CA LEU A 85 -8.89 11.03 11.54
C LEU A 85 -7.96 10.41 10.49
N ILE A 86 -6.67 10.79 10.49
CA ILE A 86 -5.67 10.22 9.59
C ILE A 86 -5.51 8.73 9.87
N GLU A 87 -5.38 8.33 11.13
CA GLU A 87 -5.25 6.91 11.50
C GLU A 87 -6.42 6.07 11.03
N SER A 88 -7.65 6.53 11.26
CA SER A 88 -8.85 5.84 10.81
C SER A 88 -8.88 5.64 9.29
N VAL A 89 -8.56 6.68 8.53
CA VAL A 89 -8.51 6.61 7.05
C VAL A 89 -7.38 5.69 6.59
N VAL A 90 -6.21 5.75 7.22
CA VAL A 90 -5.04 4.91 6.87
C VAL A 90 -5.34 3.43 7.16
N GLN A 91 -6.06 3.10 8.23
CA GLN A 91 -6.48 1.71 8.49
C GLN A 91 -7.39 1.18 7.36
N GLN A 92 -8.38 1.96 6.94
CA GLN A 92 -9.25 1.58 5.82
C GLN A 92 -8.49 1.49 4.50
N ALA A 93 -7.58 2.44 4.24
CA ALA A 93 -6.72 2.43 3.05
C ALA A 93 -5.79 1.20 3.01
N ASN A 94 -5.22 0.81 4.15
CA ASN A 94 -4.42 -0.41 4.27
C ASN A 94 -5.23 -1.67 3.94
N LEU A 95 -6.49 -1.72 4.37
CA LEU A 95 -7.40 -2.83 4.06
C LEU A 95 -7.68 -2.89 2.55
N ALA A 96 -7.99 -1.75 1.91
CA ALA A 96 -8.25 -1.67 0.48
C ALA A 96 -7.01 -2.05 -0.35
N LEU A 97 -5.82 -1.56 0.03
CA LEU A 97 -4.55 -1.94 -0.60
C LEU A 97 -4.24 -3.43 -0.44
N ALA A 98 -4.55 -4.01 0.72
CA ALA A 98 -4.36 -5.44 0.94
C ALA A 98 -5.31 -6.28 0.06
N ALA A 99 -6.53 -5.83 -0.16
CA ALA A 99 -7.47 -6.49 -1.07
C ALA A 99 -6.98 -6.43 -2.53
N GLU A 100 -6.46 -5.27 -2.98
CA GLU A 100 -5.81 -5.13 -4.29
C GLU A 100 -4.61 -6.08 -4.40
N GLY A 101 -3.72 -6.06 -3.38
CA GLY A 101 -2.54 -6.91 -3.33
C GLY A 101 -2.87 -8.40 -3.39
N LEU A 102 -3.94 -8.82 -2.70
CA LEU A 102 -4.42 -10.21 -2.76
C LEU A 102 -4.90 -10.58 -4.17
N GLY A 103 -5.61 -9.69 -4.87
CA GLY A 103 -6.01 -9.89 -6.26
C GLY A 103 -4.81 -10.06 -7.20
N ILE A 104 -3.75 -9.27 -7.00
CA ILE A 104 -2.49 -9.38 -7.74
C ILE A 104 -1.81 -10.73 -7.47
N MET A 105 -1.73 -11.14 -6.20
CA MET A 105 -1.15 -12.44 -5.82
C MET A 105 -1.89 -13.60 -6.49
N GLN A 106 -3.22 -13.54 -6.55
CA GLN A 106 -4.05 -14.53 -7.24
C GLN A 106 -3.69 -14.62 -8.72
N GLN A 107 -3.55 -13.49 -9.40
CA GLN A 107 -3.20 -13.45 -10.82
C GLN A 107 -1.78 -13.98 -11.06
N LEU A 108 -0.80 -13.60 -10.24
CA LEU A 108 0.56 -14.09 -10.34
C LEU A 108 0.63 -15.62 -10.19
N ASN A 109 -0.07 -16.18 -9.18
CA ASN A 109 -0.12 -17.63 -8.99
C ASN A 109 -0.79 -18.35 -10.18
N ALA A 110 -1.94 -17.86 -10.66
CA ALA A 110 -2.66 -18.46 -11.77
C ALA A 110 -1.81 -18.47 -13.06
N LYS A 111 -1.22 -17.32 -13.40
CA LYS A 111 -0.36 -17.17 -14.59
C LYS A 111 0.91 -18.04 -14.50
N THR A 112 1.50 -18.15 -13.32
CA THR A 112 2.68 -18.99 -13.08
C THR A 112 2.36 -20.47 -13.30
N VAL A 113 1.23 -20.95 -12.77
CA VAL A 113 0.79 -22.34 -12.99
C VAL A 113 0.51 -22.59 -14.47
N GLU A 114 -0.17 -21.67 -15.17
CA GLU A 114 -0.44 -21.80 -16.60
C GLU A 114 0.85 -21.83 -17.42
N TYR A 115 1.75 -20.89 -17.18
CA TYR A 115 3.04 -20.85 -17.88
C TYR A 115 3.85 -22.13 -17.69
N THR A 116 3.94 -22.65 -16.48
CA THR A 116 4.68 -23.90 -16.20
C THR A 116 4.07 -25.15 -16.83
N ARG A 117 2.76 -25.12 -17.14
CA ARG A 117 2.07 -26.21 -17.86
C ARG A 117 2.36 -26.19 -19.36
N THR A 118 2.61 -25.02 -19.94
CA THR A 118 2.78 -24.85 -21.38
C THR A 118 4.23 -24.72 -21.81
N ARG A 119 5.10 -24.21 -20.92
CA ARG A 119 6.53 -24.06 -21.21
C ARG A 119 7.24 -25.39 -21.14
N GLU A 120 7.86 -25.80 -22.23
CA GLU A 120 8.65 -27.03 -22.30
C GLU A 120 10.15 -26.77 -22.23
N GLN A 121 10.85 -27.59 -21.46
CA GLN A 121 12.30 -27.72 -21.41
C GLN A 121 12.66 -29.18 -21.09
N PHE A 122 13.81 -29.65 -21.57
CA PHE A 122 14.24 -31.05 -21.39
C PHE A 122 13.22 -32.09 -21.91
N GLY A 123 12.43 -31.72 -22.92
CA GLY A 123 11.43 -32.55 -23.56
C GLY A 123 10.12 -32.75 -22.81
N VAL A 124 9.88 -31.99 -21.74
CA VAL A 124 8.64 -32.01 -20.93
C VAL A 124 8.21 -30.62 -20.50
N ALA A 125 6.92 -30.47 -20.14
CA ALA A 125 6.44 -29.26 -19.50
C ALA A 125 7.18 -29.04 -18.18
N ILE A 126 7.67 -27.81 -17.93
CA ILE A 126 8.47 -27.53 -16.73
C ILE A 126 7.68 -27.71 -15.42
N GLY A 127 6.35 -27.59 -15.46
CA GLY A 127 5.47 -27.87 -14.31
C GLY A 127 5.43 -29.34 -13.89
N SER A 128 6.03 -30.26 -14.66
CA SER A 128 6.20 -31.67 -14.26
C SER A 128 7.34 -31.88 -13.25
N PHE A 129 8.26 -30.90 -13.12
CA PHE A 129 9.36 -31.00 -12.17
C PHE A 129 8.87 -30.73 -10.74
N GLN A 130 9.06 -31.70 -9.85
CA GLN A 130 8.60 -31.63 -8.46
C GLN A 130 9.14 -30.40 -7.71
N ALA A 131 10.39 -29.98 -8.00
CA ALA A 131 10.98 -28.78 -7.40
C ALA A 131 10.17 -27.51 -7.70
N LEU A 132 9.58 -27.39 -8.91
CA LEU A 132 8.73 -26.24 -9.27
C LEU A 132 7.33 -26.39 -8.68
N GLN A 133 6.80 -27.61 -8.59
CA GLN A 133 5.51 -27.88 -7.96
C GLN A 133 5.51 -27.45 -6.48
N HIS A 134 6.56 -27.78 -5.73
CA HIS A 134 6.69 -27.37 -4.32
C HIS A 134 6.69 -25.85 -4.18
N ARG A 135 7.44 -25.13 -5.01
CA ARG A 135 7.45 -23.66 -5.00
C ARG A 135 6.06 -23.07 -5.27
N MET A 136 5.32 -23.60 -6.25
CA MET A 136 3.95 -23.16 -6.54
C MET A 136 2.98 -23.46 -5.40
N VAL A 137 3.14 -24.59 -4.69
CA VAL A 137 2.35 -24.92 -3.50
C VAL A 137 2.64 -23.93 -2.36
N GLU A 138 3.90 -23.57 -2.13
CA GLU A 138 4.28 -22.58 -1.12
C GLU A 138 3.66 -21.19 -1.40
N THR A 139 3.67 -20.74 -2.67
CA THR A 139 3.03 -19.48 -3.04
C THR A 139 1.50 -19.53 -2.90
N PHE A 140 0.89 -20.66 -3.20
CA PHE A 140 -0.55 -20.88 -2.95
C PHE A 140 -0.89 -20.82 -1.46
N MET A 141 -0.09 -21.46 -0.61
CA MET A 141 -0.29 -21.40 0.85
C MET A 141 -0.16 -19.97 1.38
N ALA A 142 0.86 -19.23 0.92
CA ALA A 142 1.06 -17.82 1.30
C ALA A 142 -0.12 -16.94 0.89
N TYR A 143 -0.69 -17.15 -0.29
CA TYR A 143 -1.91 -16.48 -0.76
C TYR A 143 -3.11 -16.78 0.14
N GLU A 144 -3.39 -18.06 0.44
CA GLU A 144 -4.56 -18.46 1.24
C GLU A 144 -4.46 -17.94 2.71
N GLN A 145 -3.25 -17.91 3.28
CA GLN A 145 -3.01 -17.31 4.59
C GLN A 145 -3.29 -15.81 4.58
N THR A 146 -2.80 -15.09 3.56
CA THR A 146 -3.06 -13.65 3.40
C THR A 146 -4.54 -13.35 3.24
N LYS A 147 -5.25 -14.17 2.44
CA LYS A 147 -6.70 -14.08 2.24
C LYS A 147 -7.49 -14.27 3.54
N SER A 148 -7.09 -15.23 4.36
CA SER A 148 -7.71 -15.47 5.67
C SER A 148 -7.53 -14.28 6.60
N LEU A 149 -6.35 -13.66 6.63
CA LEU A 149 -6.09 -12.44 7.41
C LEU A 149 -6.84 -11.22 6.85
N LEU A 150 -7.03 -11.12 5.53
CA LEU A 150 -7.86 -10.06 4.95
C LEU A 150 -9.30 -10.17 5.47
N TYR A 151 -9.90 -11.35 5.41
CA TYR A 151 -11.25 -11.55 5.94
C TYR A 151 -11.35 -11.24 7.44
N ARG A 152 -10.34 -11.65 8.22
CA ARG A 152 -10.28 -11.32 9.66
C ARG A 152 -10.25 -9.80 9.88
N ALA A 153 -9.42 -9.07 9.12
CA ALA A 153 -9.30 -7.62 9.26
C ALA A 153 -10.58 -6.89 8.79
N VAL A 154 -11.23 -7.36 7.71
CA VAL A 154 -12.53 -6.84 7.26
C VAL A 154 -13.57 -6.97 8.35
N CYS A 155 -13.75 -8.16 8.90
CA CYS A 155 -14.72 -8.39 9.98
C CYS A 155 -14.40 -7.52 11.20
N ALA A 156 -13.12 -7.44 11.60
CA ALA A 156 -12.74 -6.65 12.77
C ALA A 156 -13.06 -5.16 12.61
N LEU A 157 -12.78 -4.57 11.45
CA LEU A 157 -13.09 -3.16 11.16
C LEU A 157 -14.59 -2.91 11.00
N THR A 158 -15.32 -3.83 10.35
CA THR A 158 -16.76 -3.67 10.12
C THR A 158 -17.56 -3.79 11.42
N ASP A 159 -17.15 -4.68 12.31
CA ASP A 159 -17.80 -4.93 13.59
C ASP A 159 -17.23 -4.05 14.72
N GLU A 160 -16.37 -3.09 14.41
CA GLU A 160 -15.72 -2.16 15.35
C GLU A 160 -15.07 -2.87 16.55
N GLN A 161 -14.42 -4.03 16.28
CA GLN A 161 -13.79 -4.84 17.32
C GLN A 161 -12.57 -4.12 17.91
N GLU A 162 -12.34 -4.29 19.21
CA GLU A 162 -11.20 -3.66 19.93
C GLU A 162 -9.84 -3.99 19.32
N ASP A 163 -9.69 -5.16 18.69
CA ASP A 163 -8.44 -5.59 18.06
C ASP A 163 -8.35 -5.30 16.55
N ALA A 164 -9.24 -4.47 15.99
CA ALA A 164 -9.29 -4.15 14.57
C ALA A 164 -7.93 -3.60 14.05
N ALA A 165 -7.31 -2.67 14.75
CA ALA A 165 -5.98 -2.16 14.39
C ALA A 165 -4.93 -3.27 14.36
N THR A 166 -4.91 -4.14 15.36
CA THR A 166 -4.01 -5.29 15.43
C THR A 166 -4.20 -6.24 14.25
N ALA A 167 -5.46 -6.48 13.84
CA ALA A 167 -5.78 -7.33 12.69
C ALA A 167 -5.28 -6.73 11.37
N VAL A 168 -5.41 -5.40 11.18
CA VAL A 168 -4.90 -4.69 10.01
C VAL A 168 -3.36 -4.75 9.96
N HIS A 169 -2.68 -4.54 11.08
CA HIS A 169 -1.23 -4.65 11.12
C HIS A 169 -0.76 -6.08 10.83
N ALA A 170 -1.39 -7.10 11.38
CA ALA A 170 -1.08 -8.50 11.07
C ALA A 170 -1.26 -8.82 9.58
N LEU A 171 -2.34 -8.33 8.98
CA LEU A 171 -2.58 -8.45 7.53
C LEU A 171 -1.47 -7.81 6.71
N LYS A 172 -1.05 -6.59 7.03
CA LYS A 172 0.02 -5.88 6.29
C LYS A 172 1.38 -6.60 6.42
N VAL A 173 1.69 -7.16 7.58
CA VAL A 173 2.90 -8.00 7.77
C VAL A 173 2.85 -9.21 6.85
N MET A 174 1.72 -9.92 6.82
CA MET A 174 1.57 -11.10 5.97
C MET A 174 1.57 -10.75 4.48
N LEU A 175 0.92 -9.64 4.11
CA LEU A 175 0.91 -9.12 2.74
C LEU A 175 2.33 -8.84 2.22
N ASP A 176 3.19 -8.20 3.03
CA ASP A 176 4.58 -7.93 2.64
C ASP A 176 5.37 -9.24 2.45
N ARG A 177 5.28 -10.16 3.39
CA ARG A 177 5.99 -11.46 3.32
C ARG A 177 5.53 -12.30 2.13
N ALA A 178 4.22 -12.54 2.04
CA ALA A 178 3.61 -13.34 0.98
C ALA A 178 3.76 -12.67 -0.39
N GLY A 179 3.57 -11.35 -0.47
CA GLY A 179 3.73 -10.59 -1.70
C GLY A 179 5.14 -10.71 -2.24
N ARG A 180 6.15 -10.53 -1.39
CA ARG A 180 7.57 -10.67 -1.74
C ARG A 180 7.89 -12.09 -2.26
N GLN A 181 7.40 -13.11 -1.58
CA GLN A 181 7.56 -14.49 -2.02
C GLN A 181 6.91 -14.72 -3.38
N ILE A 182 5.63 -14.36 -3.53
CA ILE A 182 4.84 -14.66 -4.73
C ILE A 182 5.38 -13.95 -5.96
N TYR A 183 5.69 -12.64 -5.89
CA TYR A 183 6.22 -11.96 -7.08
C TYR A 183 7.63 -12.44 -7.45
N SER A 184 8.48 -12.75 -6.46
CA SER A 184 9.81 -13.28 -6.73
C SER A 184 9.75 -14.66 -7.38
N GLU A 185 8.87 -15.53 -6.90
CA GLU A 185 8.65 -16.85 -7.48
C GLU A 185 8.03 -16.78 -8.87
N ALA A 186 7.06 -15.90 -9.08
CA ALA A 186 6.45 -15.68 -10.40
C ALA A 186 7.51 -15.25 -11.43
N ILE A 187 8.32 -14.24 -11.12
CA ILE A 187 9.41 -13.79 -12.00
C ILE A 187 10.38 -14.94 -12.27
N GLN A 188 10.82 -15.65 -11.23
CA GLN A 188 11.80 -16.73 -11.35
C GLN A 188 11.28 -17.89 -12.20
N LEU A 189 10.02 -18.31 -12.02
CA LEU A 189 9.43 -19.44 -12.72
C LEU A 189 9.10 -19.12 -14.20
N HIS A 190 8.96 -17.83 -14.56
CA HIS A 190 8.87 -17.40 -15.96
C HIS A 190 10.25 -17.21 -16.60
N GLY A 191 11.33 -17.24 -15.81
CA GLY A 191 12.70 -17.06 -16.31
C GLY A 191 12.88 -15.70 -17.00
N GLY A 192 13.61 -15.65 -18.11
CA GLY A 192 13.85 -14.41 -18.86
C GLY A 192 12.58 -13.67 -19.26
N MET A 193 11.49 -14.38 -19.56
CA MET A 193 10.20 -13.78 -19.90
C MET A 193 9.57 -13.02 -18.73
N GLY A 194 9.85 -13.41 -17.48
CA GLY A 194 9.30 -12.76 -16.28
C GLY A 194 9.83 -11.34 -16.02
N ILE A 195 10.92 -10.94 -16.69
CA ILE A 195 11.52 -9.59 -16.57
C ILE A 195 11.32 -8.72 -17.82
N THR A 196 10.66 -9.24 -18.86
CA THR A 196 10.33 -8.48 -20.05
C THR A 196 9.02 -7.72 -19.88
N ASP A 197 8.83 -6.64 -20.66
CA ASP A 197 7.55 -5.91 -20.71
C ASP A 197 6.51 -6.61 -21.60
N GLU A 198 6.84 -7.74 -22.24
CA GLU A 198 5.91 -8.54 -23.06
C GLU A 198 4.88 -9.29 -22.21
N LEU A 199 5.27 -9.69 -20.99
CA LEU A 199 4.38 -10.31 -20.02
C LEU A 199 4.04 -9.32 -18.89
N ASP A 200 2.81 -9.38 -18.44
CA ASP A 200 2.31 -8.53 -17.36
C ASP A 200 2.81 -8.93 -15.95
N ILE A 201 3.58 -10.01 -15.83
CA ILE A 201 4.18 -10.47 -14.57
C ILE A 201 5.01 -9.36 -13.91
N GLY A 202 5.85 -8.67 -14.70
CA GLY A 202 6.66 -7.54 -14.20
C GLY A 202 5.80 -6.35 -13.72
N HIS A 203 4.67 -6.09 -14.38
CA HIS A 203 3.75 -5.02 -13.98
C HIS A 203 3.04 -5.35 -12.66
N TYR A 204 2.54 -6.56 -12.49
CA TYR A 204 1.97 -7.04 -11.23
C TYR A 204 3.00 -7.01 -10.10
N ALA A 205 4.24 -7.45 -10.36
CA ALA A 205 5.31 -7.43 -9.37
C ALA A 205 5.63 -6.00 -8.90
N LYS A 206 5.81 -5.04 -9.82
CA LYS A 206 6.05 -3.62 -9.51
C LYS A 206 4.91 -3.04 -8.67
N ARG A 207 3.66 -3.31 -9.03
CA ARG A 207 2.50 -2.82 -8.27
C ARG A 207 2.46 -3.41 -6.86
N LEU A 208 2.69 -4.70 -6.70
CA LEU A 208 2.70 -5.36 -5.40
C LEU A 208 3.83 -4.84 -4.49
N MET A 209 5.02 -4.55 -5.06
CA MET A 209 6.10 -3.89 -4.33
C MET A 209 5.68 -2.51 -3.79
N MET A 210 4.96 -1.71 -4.60
CA MET A 210 4.47 -0.40 -4.16
C MET A 210 3.41 -0.53 -3.07
N ILE A 211 2.47 -1.48 -3.20
CA ILE A 211 1.45 -1.75 -2.17
C ILE A 211 2.11 -2.14 -0.84
N ASN A 212 3.17 -2.96 -0.88
CA ASN A 212 3.87 -3.41 0.32
C ASN A 212 4.54 -2.28 1.10
N THR A 213 4.89 -1.17 0.44
CA THR A 213 5.53 -0.02 1.09
C THR A 213 4.57 1.12 1.43
N THR A 214 3.40 1.16 0.80
CA THR A 214 2.42 2.23 1.00
C THR A 214 1.81 2.16 2.39
N PHE A 215 1.79 3.31 3.11
CA PHE A 215 1.35 3.45 4.50
C PHE A 215 2.08 2.54 5.50
N GLY A 216 3.33 2.25 5.24
CA GLY A 216 4.20 1.41 6.07
C GLY A 216 4.53 0.06 5.43
N ASN A 217 5.76 -0.37 5.60
CA ASN A 217 6.24 -1.69 5.18
C ASN A 217 5.97 -2.76 6.25
N GLY A 218 6.33 -4.02 5.96
CA GLY A 218 6.14 -5.13 6.89
C GLY A 218 6.80 -4.93 8.25
N ASP A 219 8.01 -4.34 8.30
CA ASP A 219 8.71 -4.10 9.56
C ASP A 219 8.01 -3.04 10.43
N TYR A 220 7.55 -1.96 9.81
CA TYR A 220 6.74 -0.95 10.50
C TYR A 220 5.48 -1.59 11.11
N HIS A 221 4.72 -2.33 10.32
CA HIS A 221 3.49 -2.97 10.79
C HIS A 221 3.76 -4.05 11.85
N GLN A 222 4.90 -4.76 11.77
CA GLN A 222 5.30 -5.70 12.81
C GLN A 222 5.58 -4.99 14.13
N ALA A 223 6.24 -3.83 14.09
CA ALA A 223 6.48 -3.02 15.30
C ALA A 223 5.16 -2.53 15.92
N GLN A 224 4.22 -2.03 15.10
CA GLN A 224 2.90 -1.58 15.57
C GLN A 224 2.09 -2.74 16.15
N PHE A 225 2.08 -3.91 15.48
CA PHE A 225 1.43 -5.11 15.99
C PHE A 225 1.96 -5.50 17.36
N ASN A 226 3.29 -5.49 17.53
CA ASN A 226 3.91 -5.84 18.80
C ASN A 226 3.55 -4.84 19.90
N ALA A 227 3.55 -3.54 19.61
CA ALA A 227 3.17 -2.50 20.55
C ALA A 227 1.71 -2.66 21.02
N LEU A 228 0.78 -2.99 20.14
CA LEU A 228 -0.63 -3.19 20.48
C LEU A 228 -0.90 -4.52 21.21
N ARG A 229 -0.07 -5.54 21.00
CA ARG A 229 -0.33 -6.89 21.51
C ARG A 229 0.39 -7.18 22.82
N TYR A 230 1.54 -6.59 23.08
CA TYR A 230 2.44 -6.97 24.17
C TYR A 230 2.81 -5.81 25.12
N ASN A 231 2.32 -4.59 24.90
CA ASN A 231 2.38 -3.46 25.82
C ASN A 231 0.97 -3.14 26.34
#